data_f7b7bbb5437b3c654d3594db594170a2
#
_entry.id   f7b7bbb5437b3c654d3594db594170a2
#
_cell.length_a   1.000
_cell.length_b   1.000
_cell.length_c   1.000
_cell.angle_alpha   90.00
_cell.angle_beta   90.00
_cell.angle_gamma   90.00
#
_symmetry.space_group_name_H-M   'P 1'
#
loop_
_entity.id
_entity.type
_entity.pdbx_description
1 polymer ?
#
loop_
_entity_poly.entity_id
_entity_poly.type
_entity_poly.pdbx_seq_one_letter_code
_entity_poly.pdbx_strand_id
1 'polypeptide(L)'
;FAVRFANLIFENVWNKDFIDNVQITFAERLGVEERGGYYDESGALRDMVQNHTLQLLSLLAMDKPASFTKDEIRAEKIKVFKNLYHPTDEELKDHFIRGQYRSGKVDGMKYISYRSEPNVNPESMTETFASGAFFVESDRFRGVPFFFRTGKRMTEKGAHVNIVFKQMDSIFGEPLAPNILTIYIQPTEGFSLSLNGKEVGEEFKLAPNSLDYRTNATATGASPDPYEKLIY
;
A
#
# COMPACT_ATOMS: atom_id res chain seq x y z
N PHE A 1 -4.22 8.93 9.21
CA PHE A 1 -5.26 9.79 9.82
C PHE A 1 -5.03 11.26 9.49
N ALA A 2 -3.92 11.87 9.91
CA ALA A 2 -3.69 13.32 9.80
C ALA A 2 -3.83 13.83 8.36
N VAL A 3 -3.19 13.17 7.39
CA VAL A 3 -3.28 13.56 5.98
C VAL A 3 -4.73 13.65 5.51
N ARG A 4 -5.55 12.66 5.83
CA ARG A 4 -6.94 12.59 5.37
C ARG A 4 -7.89 13.45 6.22
N PHE A 5 -7.91 13.26 7.53
CA PHE A 5 -8.97 13.81 8.39
C PHE A 5 -8.68 15.22 8.95
N ALA A 6 -7.44 15.69 8.86
CA ALA A 6 -7.07 17.05 9.26
C ALA A 6 -6.96 18.04 8.08
N ASN A 7 -7.15 17.59 6.84
CA ASN A 7 -6.99 18.43 5.65
C ASN A 7 -8.23 18.36 4.75
N LEU A 8 -8.96 19.45 4.69
CA LEU A 8 -10.20 19.58 3.91
C LEU A 8 -10.01 19.24 2.42
N ILE A 9 -8.87 19.59 1.86
CA ILE A 9 -8.54 19.33 0.45
C ILE A 9 -8.54 17.83 0.12
N PHE A 10 -8.20 16.96 1.08
CA PHE A 10 -8.21 15.53 0.86
C PHE A 10 -9.57 14.89 1.21
N GLU A 11 -10.23 15.30 2.28
CA GLU A 11 -11.49 14.67 2.70
C GLU A 11 -12.58 14.77 1.62
N ASN A 12 -12.67 15.90 0.92
CA ASN A 12 -13.68 16.12 -0.12
C ASN A 12 -13.44 15.26 -1.38
N VAL A 13 -12.19 14.97 -1.70
CA VAL A 13 -11.82 14.17 -2.89
C VAL A 13 -11.53 12.70 -2.57
N TRP A 14 -11.74 12.27 -1.31
CA TRP A 14 -11.44 10.92 -0.85
C TRP A 14 -12.59 9.95 -1.11
N ASN A 15 -12.96 9.80 -2.39
CA ASN A 15 -14.08 8.96 -2.80
C ASN A 15 -13.96 8.53 -4.27
N LYS A 16 -14.88 7.66 -4.69
CA LYS A 16 -14.96 7.07 -6.04
C LYS A 16 -15.08 8.08 -7.18
N ASP A 17 -15.53 9.31 -6.91
CA ASP A 17 -15.72 10.31 -7.97
C ASP A 17 -14.37 10.91 -8.38
N PHE A 18 -13.38 10.91 -7.47
CA PHE A 18 -12.05 11.49 -7.67
C PHE A 18 -10.92 10.47 -7.67
N ILE A 19 -11.03 9.36 -6.90
CA ILE A 19 -10.00 8.33 -6.83
C ILE A 19 -10.22 7.30 -7.93
N ASP A 20 -9.17 7.03 -8.70
CA ASP A 20 -9.14 5.97 -9.69
C ASP A 20 -8.78 4.63 -9.04
N ASN A 21 -7.69 4.58 -8.30
CA ASN A 21 -7.27 3.39 -7.57
C ASN A 21 -6.42 3.74 -6.35
N VAL A 22 -6.30 2.78 -5.43
CA VAL A 22 -5.40 2.84 -4.28
C VAL A 22 -4.41 1.68 -4.38
N GLN A 23 -3.12 1.92 -4.13
CA GLN A 23 -2.07 0.91 -4.22
C GLN A 23 -1.32 0.81 -2.89
N ILE A 24 -1.40 -0.34 -2.23
CA ILE A 24 -0.75 -0.62 -0.95
C ILE A 24 0.45 -1.54 -1.21
N THR A 25 1.65 -1.09 -0.87
CA THR A 25 2.88 -1.84 -1.09
C THR A 25 3.62 -2.09 0.22
N PHE A 26 3.98 -3.36 0.45
CA PHE A 26 4.93 -3.79 1.47
C PHE A 26 6.03 -4.62 0.82
N ALA A 27 7.21 -4.04 0.66
CA ALA A 27 8.35 -4.69 0.02
C ALA A 27 9.48 -4.90 1.03
N GLU A 28 10.00 -6.12 1.12
CA GLU A 28 11.12 -6.49 1.96
C GLU A 28 12.29 -6.99 1.10
N ARG A 29 13.49 -6.45 1.34
CA ARG A 29 14.71 -6.95 0.68
C ARG A 29 15.22 -8.27 1.28
N LEU A 30 14.91 -8.52 2.55
CA LEU A 30 15.29 -9.75 3.23
C LEU A 30 14.42 -10.93 2.77
N GLY A 31 14.98 -12.14 2.83
CA GLY A 31 14.26 -13.39 2.70
C GLY A 31 13.62 -13.80 4.01
N VAL A 32 13.41 -15.12 4.18
CA VAL A 32 12.92 -15.66 5.44
C VAL A 32 14.05 -15.90 6.44
N GLU A 33 15.29 -16.04 5.97
CA GLU A 33 16.50 -16.23 6.77
C GLU A 33 16.28 -17.33 7.83
N GLU A 34 16.66 -17.09 9.09
CA GLU A 34 16.47 -18.02 10.22
C GLU A 34 14.98 -18.30 10.56
N ARG A 35 14.05 -17.52 10.03
CA ARG A 35 12.61 -17.64 10.28
C ARG A 35 11.88 -18.57 9.31
N GLY A 36 12.62 -19.35 8.49
CA GLY A 36 12.04 -20.22 7.47
C GLY A 36 10.92 -21.10 7.97
N GLY A 37 11.11 -21.82 9.10
CA GLY A 37 10.09 -22.70 9.66
C GLY A 37 8.78 -21.99 10.06
N TYR A 38 8.89 -20.84 10.74
CA TYR A 38 7.71 -20.03 11.09
C TYR A 38 6.99 -19.52 9.83
N TYR A 39 7.77 -19.01 8.89
CA TYR A 39 7.20 -18.41 7.67
C TYR A 39 6.54 -19.46 6.77
N ASP A 40 7.05 -20.68 6.77
CA ASP A 40 6.50 -21.79 5.98
C ASP A 40 5.08 -22.17 6.39
N GLU A 41 4.72 -21.91 7.66
CA GLU A 41 3.37 -22.10 8.19
C GLU A 41 2.44 -20.90 7.94
N SER A 42 2.99 -19.67 7.85
CA SER A 42 2.19 -18.45 7.72
C SER A 42 2.03 -17.97 6.27
N GLY A 43 3.12 -17.79 5.55
CA GLY A 43 3.14 -17.20 4.20
C GLY A 43 2.81 -15.70 4.16
N ALA A 44 2.96 -15.11 2.98
CA ALA A 44 2.72 -13.67 2.78
C ALA A 44 1.24 -13.27 3.00
N LEU A 45 0.30 -14.17 2.74
CA LEU A 45 -1.13 -13.87 2.92
C LEU A 45 -1.48 -13.66 4.40
N ARG A 46 -1.08 -14.57 5.29
CA ARG A 46 -1.39 -14.45 6.72
C ARG A 46 -0.50 -13.40 7.40
N ASP A 47 0.79 -13.42 7.11
CA ASP A 47 1.76 -12.54 7.77
C ASP A 47 1.56 -11.06 7.39
N MET A 48 1.34 -10.78 6.12
CA MET A 48 1.29 -9.41 5.60
C MET A 48 -0.10 -8.95 5.15
N VAL A 49 -0.82 -9.77 4.38
CA VAL A 49 -2.09 -9.31 3.80
C VAL A 49 -3.17 -9.26 4.86
N GLN A 50 -3.41 -10.36 5.55
CA GLN A 50 -4.45 -10.46 6.57
C GLN A 50 -4.21 -9.52 7.75
N ASN A 51 -2.97 -9.24 8.08
CA ASN A 51 -2.58 -8.39 9.20
C ASN A 51 -2.41 -6.93 8.75
N HIS A 52 -1.32 -6.64 8.02
CA HIS A 52 -0.91 -5.25 7.73
C HIS A 52 -1.72 -4.60 6.60
N THR A 53 -1.92 -5.32 5.47
CA THR A 53 -2.62 -4.75 4.32
C THR A 53 -4.07 -4.43 4.62
N LEU A 54 -4.80 -5.35 5.26
CA LEU A 54 -6.19 -5.12 5.63
C LEU A 54 -6.36 -4.02 6.67
N GLN A 55 -5.39 -3.83 7.58
CA GLN A 55 -5.39 -2.70 8.51
C GLN A 55 -5.29 -1.36 7.75
N LEU A 56 -4.35 -1.25 6.80
CA LEU A 56 -4.24 -0.04 5.97
C LEU A 56 -5.48 0.18 5.12
N LEU A 57 -5.99 -0.87 4.46
CA LEU A 57 -7.23 -0.79 3.69
C LEU A 57 -8.37 -0.22 4.53
N SER A 58 -8.56 -0.75 5.75
CA SER A 58 -9.63 -0.27 6.62
C SER A 58 -9.48 1.21 7.01
N LEU A 59 -8.25 1.69 7.27
CA LEU A 59 -7.95 3.09 7.57
C LEU A 59 -8.16 4.01 6.36
N LEU A 60 -7.85 3.52 5.17
CA LEU A 60 -8.00 4.27 3.92
C LEU A 60 -9.46 4.37 3.49
N ALA A 61 -10.24 3.30 3.71
CA ALA A 61 -11.61 3.19 3.22
C ALA A 61 -12.69 3.58 4.26
N MET A 62 -12.37 3.67 5.54
CA MET A 62 -13.35 4.02 6.58
C MET A 62 -13.90 5.43 6.41
N ASP A 63 -15.10 5.70 6.90
CA ASP A 63 -15.62 7.04 7.03
C ASP A 63 -14.93 7.80 8.19
N LYS A 64 -15.09 9.12 8.20
CA LYS A 64 -14.55 9.94 9.28
C LYS A 64 -15.22 9.57 10.60
N PRO A 65 -14.48 9.11 11.63
CA PRO A 65 -15.07 8.78 12.91
C PRO A 65 -15.61 10.04 13.61
N ALA A 66 -16.63 9.87 14.43
CA ALA A 66 -17.22 10.99 15.18
C ALA A 66 -16.24 11.62 16.17
N SER A 67 -15.30 10.82 16.68
CA SER A 67 -14.23 11.28 17.56
C SER A 67 -12.97 10.43 17.40
N PHE A 68 -11.81 10.96 17.84
CA PHE A 68 -10.54 10.23 17.79
C PHE A 68 -10.40 9.30 19.02
N THR A 69 -11.35 8.35 19.16
CA THR A 69 -11.34 7.31 20.19
C THR A 69 -11.19 5.93 19.57
N LYS A 70 -10.66 4.98 20.34
CA LYS A 70 -10.47 3.59 19.89
C LYS A 70 -11.78 2.98 19.39
N ASP A 71 -12.88 3.20 20.10
CA ASP A 71 -14.17 2.58 19.80
C ASP A 71 -14.78 3.14 18.52
N GLU A 72 -14.74 4.46 18.31
CA GLU A 72 -15.23 5.10 17.08
C GLU A 72 -14.41 4.67 15.86
N ILE A 73 -13.08 4.68 15.97
CA ILE A 73 -12.19 4.23 14.90
C ILE A 73 -12.46 2.75 14.58
N ARG A 74 -12.60 1.91 15.60
CA ARG A 74 -12.89 0.49 15.43
C ARG A 74 -14.25 0.25 14.78
N ALA A 75 -15.26 1.01 15.17
CA ALA A 75 -16.60 0.92 14.57
C ALA A 75 -16.57 1.22 13.08
N GLU A 76 -15.88 2.28 12.66
CA GLU A 76 -15.74 2.62 11.24
C GLU A 76 -14.94 1.57 10.45
N LYS A 77 -13.85 1.04 11.01
CA LYS A 77 -13.08 -0.06 10.39
C LYS A 77 -13.92 -1.32 10.20
N ILE A 78 -14.77 -1.67 11.17
CA ILE A 78 -15.69 -2.81 11.07
C ILE A 78 -16.67 -2.64 9.91
N LYS A 79 -17.17 -1.42 9.66
CA LYS A 79 -18.04 -1.14 8.51
C LYS A 79 -17.34 -1.44 7.18
N VAL A 80 -16.05 -1.09 7.06
CA VAL A 80 -15.27 -1.40 5.85
C VAL A 80 -15.23 -2.91 5.63
N PHE A 81 -14.90 -3.71 6.66
CA PHE A 81 -14.84 -5.17 6.53
C PHE A 81 -16.20 -5.80 6.22
N LYS A 82 -17.30 -5.26 6.74
CA LYS A 82 -18.65 -5.72 6.41
C LYS A 82 -19.05 -5.44 4.96
N ASN A 83 -18.44 -4.44 4.36
CA ASN A 83 -18.67 -4.05 2.96
C ASN A 83 -17.55 -4.54 2.02
N LEU A 84 -16.64 -5.36 2.50
CA LEU A 84 -15.60 -5.93 1.65
C LEU A 84 -16.24 -6.91 0.66
N TYR A 85 -15.95 -6.75 -0.63
CA TYR A 85 -16.42 -7.68 -1.65
C TYR A 85 -15.80 -9.06 -1.47
N HIS A 86 -16.61 -10.07 -1.54
CA HIS A 86 -16.20 -11.48 -1.46
C HIS A 86 -16.20 -12.09 -2.85
N PRO A 87 -15.05 -12.19 -3.52
CA PRO A 87 -14.96 -12.76 -4.85
C PRO A 87 -15.27 -14.25 -4.85
N THR A 88 -15.80 -14.73 -5.95
CA THR A 88 -15.94 -16.17 -6.24
C THR A 88 -14.58 -16.82 -6.47
N ASP A 89 -14.51 -18.15 -6.42
CA ASP A 89 -13.27 -18.91 -6.69
C ASP A 89 -12.70 -18.64 -8.10
N GLU A 90 -13.54 -18.32 -9.07
CA GLU A 90 -13.14 -17.98 -10.43
C GLU A 90 -12.50 -16.58 -10.47
N GLU A 91 -13.14 -15.60 -9.88
CA GLU A 91 -12.65 -14.23 -9.78
C GLU A 91 -11.36 -14.13 -8.96
N LEU A 92 -11.18 -15.00 -7.95
CA LEU A 92 -9.92 -15.07 -7.20
C LEU A 92 -8.71 -15.35 -8.09
N LYS A 93 -8.86 -16.15 -9.14
CA LYS A 93 -7.76 -16.46 -10.08
C LYS A 93 -7.33 -15.24 -10.89
N ASP A 94 -8.26 -14.33 -11.16
CA ASP A 94 -7.99 -13.11 -11.93
C ASP A 94 -7.54 -11.96 -11.03
N HIS A 95 -7.97 -11.95 -9.77
CA HIS A 95 -7.72 -10.85 -8.84
C HIS A 95 -6.54 -11.07 -7.91
N PHE A 96 -6.01 -12.32 -7.78
CA PHE A 96 -4.95 -12.63 -6.82
C PHE A 96 -3.84 -13.47 -7.46
N ILE A 97 -2.61 -13.06 -7.20
CA ILE A 97 -1.39 -13.74 -7.65
C ILE A 97 -0.54 -14.11 -6.43
N ARG A 98 -0.01 -15.33 -6.41
CA ARG A 98 0.93 -15.80 -5.40
C ARG A 98 2.22 -16.27 -6.07
N GLY A 99 3.33 -16.12 -5.38
CA GLY A 99 4.62 -16.58 -5.88
C GLY A 99 5.62 -16.86 -4.78
N GLN A 100 6.71 -17.52 -5.16
CA GLN A 100 7.88 -17.74 -4.29
C GLN A 100 9.11 -17.15 -4.97
N TYR A 101 10.04 -16.55 -4.20
CA TYR A 101 11.31 -16.13 -4.76
C TYR A 101 12.19 -17.34 -5.12
N ARG A 102 12.85 -17.24 -6.25
CA ARG A 102 13.81 -18.23 -6.74
C ARG A 102 15.24 -17.75 -6.47
N SER A 103 16.20 -18.68 -6.64
CA SER A 103 17.60 -18.28 -6.68
C SER A 103 17.85 -17.27 -7.77
N GLY A 104 18.66 -16.27 -7.48
CA GLY A 104 18.93 -15.19 -8.41
C GLY A 104 20.07 -14.30 -7.96
N LYS A 105 20.23 -13.18 -8.65
CA LYS A 105 21.25 -12.18 -8.34
C LYS A 105 20.58 -10.80 -8.30
N VAL A 106 20.73 -10.08 -7.20
CA VAL A 106 20.22 -8.71 -7.01
C VAL A 106 21.38 -7.85 -6.54
N ASP A 107 21.63 -6.72 -7.18
CA ASP A 107 22.73 -5.79 -6.84
C ASP A 107 24.10 -6.50 -6.74
N GLY A 108 24.34 -7.50 -7.58
CA GLY A 108 25.59 -8.27 -7.59
C GLY A 108 25.66 -9.41 -6.58
N MET A 109 24.81 -9.47 -5.57
CA MET A 109 24.76 -10.54 -4.57
C MET A 109 23.90 -11.71 -5.03
N LYS A 110 24.36 -12.94 -4.78
CA LYS A 110 23.61 -14.17 -5.06
C LYS A 110 22.71 -14.50 -3.87
N TYR A 111 21.49 -14.92 -4.19
CA TYR A 111 20.49 -15.35 -3.24
C TYR A 111 20.01 -16.75 -3.60
N ILE A 112 19.72 -17.56 -2.58
CA ILE A 112 19.14 -18.89 -2.73
C ILE A 112 17.62 -18.79 -2.92
N SER A 113 17.00 -19.85 -3.40
CA SER A 113 15.54 -19.94 -3.52
C SER A 113 14.90 -20.12 -2.15
N TYR A 114 13.62 -19.79 -2.03
CA TYR A 114 12.84 -19.97 -0.79
C TYR A 114 12.93 -21.40 -0.25
N ARG A 115 12.74 -22.40 -1.13
CA ARG A 115 12.80 -23.83 -0.76
C ARG A 115 14.21 -24.32 -0.36
N SER A 116 15.23 -23.50 -0.55
CA SER A 116 16.61 -23.78 -0.12
C SER A 116 17.00 -23.02 1.14
N GLU A 117 16.10 -22.22 1.69
CA GLU A 117 16.34 -21.50 2.96
C GLU A 117 16.31 -22.48 4.15
N PRO A 118 17.04 -22.19 5.24
CA PRO A 118 17.02 -23.02 6.45
C PRO A 118 15.60 -23.22 6.99
N ASN A 119 15.31 -24.44 7.42
CA ASN A 119 14.03 -24.84 8.04
C ASN A 119 12.78 -24.67 7.15
N VAL A 120 12.93 -24.49 5.85
CA VAL A 120 11.83 -24.51 4.88
C VAL A 120 11.69 -25.91 4.30
N ASN A 121 10.45 -26.41 4.17
CA ASN A 121 10.19 -27.68 3.49
C ASN A 121 10.58 -27.54 1.98
N PRO A 122 11.45 -28.42 1.44
CA PRO A 122 11.82 -28.38 0.02
C PRO A 122 10.65 -28.46 -0.97
N GLU A 123 9.53 -29.04 -0.55
CA GLU A 123 8.29 -29.15 -1.34
C GLU A 123 7.27 -28.07 -0.99
N SER A 124 7.63 -27.09 -0.18
CA SER A 124 6.72 -26.03 0.27
C SER A 124 6.04 -25.30 -0.90
N MET A 125 4.75 -25.06 -0.76
CA MET A 125 3.94 -24.25 -1.66
C MET A 125 3.57 -22.90 -1.03
N THR A 126 4.15 -22.57 0.14
CA THR A 126 3.89 -21.31 0.86
C THR A 126 4.41 -20.12 0.07
N GLU A 127 3.56 -19.16 -0.14
CA GLU A 127 3.90 -17.96 -0.92
C GLU A 127 4.78 -16.98 -0.12
N THR A 128 5.79 -16.42 -0.81
CA THR A 128 6.64 -15.32 -0.32
C THR A 128 6.34 -13.99 -1.01
N PHE A 129 5.42 -14.02 -1.95
CA PHE A 129 4.88 -12.87 -2.66
C PHE A 129 3.37 -13.06 -2.85
N ALA A 130 2.62 -12.01 -2.62
CA ALA A 130 1.20 -11.92 -2.91
C ALA A 130 0.85 -10.55 -3.48
N SER A 131 -0.02 -10.52 -4.49
CA SER A 131 -0.57 -9.31 -5.07
C SER A 131 -2.02 -9.56 -5.48
N GLY A 132 -2.83 -8.52 -5.43
CA GLY A 132 -4.23 -8.61 -5.83
C GLY A 132 -4.97 -7.30 -5.64
N ALA A 133 -6.29 -7.36 -5.74
CA ALA A 133 -7.18 -6.24 -5.56
C ALA A 133 -8.31 -6.58 -4.57
N PHE A 134 -8.59 -5.65 -3.67
CA PHE A 134 -9.79 -5.64 -2.83
C PHE A 134 -10.75 -4.58 -3.34
N PHE A 135 -12.05 -4.81 -3.13
CA PHE A 135 -13.10 -3.85 -3.43
C PHE A 135 -13.95 -3.64 -2.18
N VAL A 136 -14.36 -2.41 -1.93
CA VAL A 136 -15.23 -2.04 -0.79
C VAL A 136 -16.55 -1.52 -1.36
N GLU A 137 -17.63 -2.27 -1.13
CA GLU A 137 -18.98 -1.98 -1.61
C GLU A 137 -19.69 -0.91 -0.77
N SER A 138 -19.01 0.21 -0.54
CA SER A 138 -19.56 1.38 0.13
C SER A 138 -19.93 2.45 -0.91
N ASP A 139 -20.80 3.38 -0.54
CA ASP A 139 -21.13 4.51 -1.43
C ASP A 139 -19.93 5.36 -1.77
N ARG A 140 -18.96 5.42 -0.86
CA ARG A 140 -17.70 6.17 -1.02
C ARG A 140 -16.73 5.50 -2.00
N PHE A 141 -16.64 4.16 -2.07
CA PHE A 141 -15.57 3.46 -2.78
C PHE A 141 -16.03 2.40 -3.78
N ARG A 142 -17.34 2.23 -4.00
CA ARG A 142 -17.81 1.24 -4.97
C ARG A 142 -17.15 1.41 -6.33
N GLY A 143 -16.54 0.34 -6.82
CA GLY A 143 -15.84 0.31 -8.10
C GLY A 143 -14.39 0.81 -8.06
N VAL A 144 -13.89 1.31 -6.92
CA VAL A 144 -12.47 1.70 -6.76
C VAL A 144 -11.66 0.48 -6.33
N PRO A 145 -10.66 0.03 -7.12
CA PRO A 145 -9.79 -1.06 -6.72
C PRO A 145 -8.75 -0.60 -5.69
N PHE A 146 -8.60 -1.41 -4.65
CA PHE A 146 -7.51 -1.30 -3.69
C PHE A 146 -6.50 -2.40 -4.00
N PHE A 147 -5.54 -2.09 -4.85
CA PHE A 147 -4.45 -3.00 -5.18
C PHE A 147 -3.52 -3.16 -3.99
N PHE A 148 -3.04 -4.37 -3.79
CA PHE A 148 -1.97 -4.62 -2.83
C PHE A 148 -0.84 -5.44 -3.45
N ARG A 149 0.35 -5.23 -2.94
CA ARG A 149 1.55 -5.99 -3.28
C ARG A 149 2.42 -6.15 -2.04
N THR A 150 2.75 -7.38 -1.71
CA THR A 150 3.71 -7.69 -0.65
C THR A 150 4.65 -8.80 -1.06
N GLY A 151 5.89 -8.76 -0.59
CA GLY A 151 6.83 -9.83 -0.89
C GLY A 151 8.18 -9.67 -0.21
N LYS A 152 8.85 -10.81 -0.05
CA LYS A 152 10.25 -10.92 0.37
C LYS A 152 11.18 -11.02 -0.82
N ARG A 153 12.46 -10.70 -0.64
CA ARG A 153 13.48 -10.64 -1.72
C ARG A 153 13.08 -9.69 -2.87
N MET A 154 12.38 -8.62 -2.52
CA MET A 154 12.06 -7.57 -3.48
C MET A 154 13.29 -6.69 -3.74
N THR A 155 13.33 -6.02 -4.88
CA THR A 155 14.40 -5.08 -5.25
C THR A 155 14.41 -3.82 -4.38
N GLU A 156 13.25 -3.49 -3.80
CA GLU A 156 13.05 -2.34 -2.92
C GLU A 156 12.69 -2.78 -1.51
N LYS A 157 12.99 -1.92 -0.53
CA LYS A 157 12.47 -2.05 0.84
C LYS A 157 11.61 -0.83 1.14
N GLY A 158 10.37 -1.07 1.54
CA GLY A 158 9.50 0.02 1.96
C GLY A 158 8.05 -0.39 2.12
N ALA A 159 7.34 0.43 2.87
CA ALA A 159 5.90 0.37 2.98
C ALA A 159 5.34 1.74 2.60
N HIS A 160 4.44 1.78 1.62
CA HIS A 160 3.80 3.00 1.18
C HIS A 160 2.43 2.73 0.57
N VAL A 161 1.64 3.79 0.49
CA VAL A 161 0.34 3.78 -0.17
C VAL A 161 0.32 4.88 -1.22
N ASN A 162 -0.06 4.54 -2.45
CA ASN A 162 -0.36 5.51 -3.49
C ASN A 162 -1.87 5.65 -3.64
N ILE A 163 -2.38 6.86 -3.54
CA ILE A 163 -3.74 7.22 -3.92
C ILE A 163 -3.63 7.89 -5.30
N VAL A 164 -4.09 7.21 -6.31
CA VAL A 164 -4.09 7.69 -7.70
C VAL A 164 -5.43 8.35 -7.97
N PHE A 165 -5.41 9.63 -8.28
CA PHE A 165 -6.61 10.37 -8.63
C PHE A 165 -6.95 10.19 -10.12
N LYS A 166 -8.24 10.31 -10.44
CA LYS A 166 -8.70 10.25 -11.82
C LYS A 166 -8.03 11.32 -12.67
N GLN A 167 -7.73 10.96 -13.89
CA GLN A 167 -7.16 11.88 -14.85
C GLN A 167 -8.20 12.90 -15.31
N MET A 168 -7.78 14.14 -15.43
CA MET A 168 -8.61 15.21 -15.99
C MET A 168 -8.47 15.29 -17.51
N ASP A 169 -9.52 15.71 -18.17
CA ASP A 169 -9.45 16.07 -19.58
C ASP A 169 -8.48 17.25 -19.77
N SER A 170 -7.62 17.14 -20.75
CA SER A 170 -6.60 18.14 -21.02
C SER A 170 -7.11 19.17 -22.03
N ILE A 171 -6.99 20.45 -21.67
CA ILE A 171 -7.20 21.58 -22.62
C ILE A 171 -5.89 21.98 -23.32
N PHE A 172 -4.76 21.30 -23.02
CA PHE A 172 -3.43 21.67 -23.49
C PHE A 172 -2.97 20.86 -24.71
N GLY A 173 -3.83 19.99 -25.27
CA GLY A 173 -3.55 19.19 -26.47
C GLY A 173 -2.80 17.88 -26.23
N GLU A 174 -2.30 17.65 -25.02
CA GLU A 174 -1.62 16.41 -24.61
C GLU A 174 -2.21 15.88 -23.29
N PRO A 175 -2.14 14.56 -23.06
CA PRO A 175 -2.64 13.95 -21.83
C PRO A 175 -1.91 14.46 -20.60
N LEU A 176 -2.63 14.76 -19.53
CA LEU A 176 -2.07 15.11 -18.22
C LEU A 176 -1.67 13.84 -17.46
N ALA A 177 -0.60 13.91 -16.67
CA ALA A 177 -0.31 12.85 -15.71
C ALA A 177 -1.38 12.83 -14.59
N PRO A 178 -1.78 11.67 -14.07
CA PRO A 178 -2.66 11.62 -12.91
C PRO A 178 -1.98 12.25 -11.70
N ASN A 179 -2.76 12.94 -10.85
CA ASN A 179 -2.24 13.35 -9.57
C ASN A 179 -2.11 12.14 -8.65
N ILE A 180 -1.03 12.07 -7.87
CA ILE A 180 -0.77 10.94 -6.98
C ILE A 180 -0.39 11.47 -5.61
N LEU A 181 -1.12 11.06 -4.58
CA LEU A 181 -0.70 11.23 -3.20
C LEU A 181 -0.06 9.94 -2.72
N THR A 182 1.24 9.97 -2.45
CA THR A 182 1.98 8.87 -1.86
C THR A 182 2.14 9.10 -0.35
N ILE A 183 1.70 8.15 0.46
CA ILE A 183 1.89 8.15 1.91
C ILE A 183 2.96 7.12 2.23
N TYR A 184 4.09 7.55 2.78
CA TYR A 184 5.21 6.70 3.16
C TYR A 184 5.08 6.30 4.62
N ILE A 185 5.27 5.01 4.91
CA ILE A 185 5.15 4.40 6.24
C ILE A 185 6.53 3.98 6.74
N GLN A 186 7.33 3.33 5.86
CA GLN A 186 8.68 2.87 6.15
C GLN A 186 9.57 2.96 4.91
N PRO A 187 10.89 3.15 5.06
CA PRO A 187 11.67 3.37 6.27
C PRO A 187 11.57 4.79 6.84
N THR A 188 11.01 5.73 6.08
CA THR A 188 10.85 7.14 6.47
C THR A 188 9.39 7.51 6.32
N GLU A 189 8.77 8.01 7.38
CA GLU A 189 7.39 8.51 7.34
C GLU A 189 7.30 9.82 6.55
N GLY A 190 6.14 10.06 5.92
CA GLY A 190 5.90 11.29 5.19
C GLY A 190 4.85 11.13 4.11
N PHE A 191 4.75 12.13 3.27
CA PHE A 191 3.91 12.06 2.07
C PHE A 191 4.53 12.86 0.91
N SER A 192 4.12 12.52 -0.29
CA SER A 192 4.46 13.23 -1.52
C SER A 192 3.19 13.44 -2.34
N LEU A 193 3.03 14.63 -2.91
CA LEU A 193 1.92 14.94 -3.80
C LEU A 193 2.47 15.32 -5.18
N SER A 194 2.18 14.50 -6.18
CA SER A 194 2.52 14.76 -7.58
C SER A 194 1.41 15.56 -8.25
N LEU A 195 1.78 16.73 -8.80
CA LEU A 195 0.88 17.65 -9.48
C LEU A 195 1.47 18.04 -10.83
N ASN A 196 0.61 18.35 -11.81
CA ASN A 196 1.05 18.90 -13.08
C ASN A 196 1.39 20.39 -12.92
N GLY A 197 2.55 20.81 -13.37
CA GLY A 197 2.99 22.18 -13.39
C GLY A 197 3.69 22.53 -14.69
N LYS A 198 3.84 23.83 -14.98
CA LYS A 198 4.61 24.27 -16.14
C LYS A 198 6.09 23.93 -15.95
N GLU A 199 6.69 23.28 -16.93
CA GLU A 199 8.13 23.05 -16.99
C GLU A 199 8.88 24.39 -17.12
N VAL A 200 10.07 24.48 -16.53
CA VAL A 200 10.90 25.67 -16.67
C VAL A 200 11.42 25.74 -18.10
N GLY A 201 11.14 26.86 -18.79
CA GLY A 201 11.52 27.07 -20.19
C GLY A 201 10.62 28.10 -20.86
N GLU A 202 10.96 28.43 -22.11
CA GLU A 202 10.20 29.41 -22.91
C GLU A 202 8.90 28.81 -23.44
N GLU A 203 8.91 27.55 -23.84
CA GLU A 203 7.72 26.84 -24.34
C GLU A 203 6.77 26.48 -23.20
N PHE A 204 5.46 26.51 -23.48
CA PHE A 204 4.46 26.03 -22.54
C PHE A 204 4.37 24.51 -22.63
N LYS A 205 5.01 23.84 -21.68
CA LYS A 205 5.00 22.38 -21.55
C LYS A 205 4.69 22.01 -20.10
N LEU A 206 3.85 21.00 -19.92
CA LEU A 206 3.49 20.51 -18.60
C LEU A 206 4.34 19.28 -18.21
N ALA A 207 4.74 19.23 -16.95
CA ALA A 207 5.42 18.09 -16.37
C ALA A 207 4.92 17.84 -14.94
N PRO A 208 4.94 16.57 -14.46
CA PRO A 208 4.62 16.28 -13.07
C PRO A 208 5.72 16.84 -12.16
N ASN A 209 5.30 17.57 -11.13
CA ASN A 209 6.16 18.09 -10.06
C ASN A 209 5.74 17.49 -8.74
N SER A 210 6.67 17.26 -7.83
CA SER A 210 6.43 16.63 -6.54
C SER A 210 6.60 17.62 -5.39
N LEU A 211 5.63 17.64 -4.50
CA LEU A 211 5.72 18.31 -3.20
C LEU A 211 5.97 17.23 -2.15
N ASP A 212 7.16 17.21 -1.59
CA ASP A 212 7.59 16.17 -0.66
C ASP A 212 7.68 16.70 0.78
N TYR A 213 7.06 15.95 1.70
CA TYR A 213 7.27 16.09 3.13
C TYR A 213 7.78 14.77 3.71
N ARG A 214 8.93 14.82 4.38
CA ARG A 214 9.52 13.69 5.09
C ARG A 214 9.78 14.07 6.53
N THR A 215 9.43 13.18 7.45
CA THR A 215 9.86 13.34 8.84
C THR A 215 11.36 13.09 8.93
N ASN A 216 12.11 14.08 9.44
CA ASN A 216 13.51 13.87 9.74
C ASN A 216 13.62 12.94 10.97
N ALA A 217 14.23 11.78 10.80
CA ALA A 217 14.49 10.82 11.87
C ALA A 217 15.37 11.38 13.02
N THR A 218 15.88 12.60 12.88
CA THR A 218 16.71 13.31 13.87
C THR A 218 15.93 14.19 14.85
N ALA A 219 14.61 14.31 14.70
CA ALA A 219 13.78 15.02 15.68
C ALA A 219 13.56 14.13 16.91
N THR A 220 14.49 14.19 17.85
CA THR A 220 14.39 13.88 19.29
C THR A 220 13.44 12.75 19.70
N GLY A 221 14.01 11.60 19.93
CA GLY A 221 13.36 10.43 20.53
C GLY A 221 13.08 9.34 19.50
N ALA A 222 13.47 8.12 19.84
CA ALA A 222 13.09 6.95 19.05
C ALA A 222 11.57 6.94 18.89
N SER A 223 11.09 7.17 17.67
CA SER A 223 9.66 6.97 17.37
C SER A 223 9.36 5.51 17.66
N PRO A 224 8.39 5.18 18.51
CA PRO A 224 7.97 3.79 18.69
C PRO A 224 7.61 3.22 17.31
N ASP A 225 7.83 1.92 17.16
CA ASP A 225 7.53 1.20 15.91
C ASP A 225 6.14 1.65 15.41
N PRO A 226 6.02 2.06 14.13
CA PRO A 226 4.72 2.47 13.56
C PRO A 226 3.61 1.46 13.83
N TYR A 227 3.95 0.19 13.98
CA TYR A 227 3.00 -0.88 14.30
C TYR A 227 2.59 -0.90 15.78
N GLU A 228 3.45 -0.48 16.70
CA GLU A 228 3.04 -0.30 18.12
C GLU A 228 1.97 0.77 18.24
N LYS A 229 2.01 1.83 17.42
CA LYS A 229 0.97 2.88 17.40
C LYS A 229 -0.36 2.42 16.81
N LEU A 230 -0.41 1.31 16.07
CA LEU A 230 -1.66 0.74 15.54
C LEU A 230 -2.40 -0.12 16.56
N ILE A 231 -1.73 -0.53 17.63
CA ILE A 231 -2.26 -1.43 18.66
C ILE A 231 -2.82 -0.65 19.86
N TYR A 232 -2.40 0.60 20.05
CA TYR A 232 -2.86 1.52 21.07
C TYR A 232 -3.83 2.54 20.43
#